data_323335a00329f83d7465538bbb33bc40
#
_entry.id   323335a00329f83d7465538bbb33bc40
#
_cell.length_a   1.000
_cell.length_b   1.000
_cell.length_c   1.000
_cell.angle_alpha   90.00
_cell.angle_beta   90.00
_cell.angle_gamma   90.00
#
_symmetry.space_group_name_H-M   'P 1'
#
loop_
_entity.id
_entity.type
_entity.pdbx_description
1 polymer ?
#
loop_
_entity_poly.entity_id
_entity_poly.type
_entity_poly.pdbx_seq_one_letter_code
_entity_poly.pdbx_strand_id
1 'polypeptide(L)' 'MSPERFAVKLRALRKRRKMTQATLAKKAGVSRAYLSRLEMGLHDPPLSRLRKLAKALRVAVAELLS' A
#
# COMPACT_ATOMS: atom_id res chain seq x y z
N MET A 1 5.83 13.12 2.55
CA MET A 1 5.77 11.66 2.86
C MET A 1 7.11 11.05 2.48
N SER A 2 7.72 10.28 3.37
CA SER A 2 8.93 9.53 3.02
C SER A 2 8.56 8.12 2.59
N PRO A 3 9.34 7.47 1.71
CA PRO A 3 9.07 6.09 1.33
C PRO A 3 9.07 5.13 2.51
N GLU A 4 9.93 5.35 3.50
CA GLU A 4 10.00 4.50 4.69
C GLU A 4 8.75 4.63 5.55
N ARG A 5 8.27 5.85 5.76
CA ARG A 5 7.06 6.09 6.55
C ARG A 5 5.84 5.49 5.86
N PHE A 6 5.75 5.68 4.55
CA PHE A 6 4.67 5.11 3.77
C PHE A 6 4.69 3.58 3.83
N ALA A 7 5.89 2.97 3.72
CA ALA A 7 6.04 1.52 3.78
C ALA A 7 5.53 0.96 5.10
N VAL A 8 5.88 1.60 6.23
CA VAL A 8 5.41 1.16 7.55
C VAL A 8 3.90 1.25 7.63
N LYS A 9 3.32 2.36 7.19
CA LYS A 9 1.87 2.56 7.24
C LYS A 9 1.14 1.56 6.35
N LEU A 10 1.62 1.37 5.14
CA LEU A 10 1.02 0.44 4.19
C LEU A 10 0.99 -0.98 4.75
N ARG A 11 2.12 -1.43 5.26
CA ARG A 11 2.22 -2.77 5.85
C ARG A 11 1.31 -2.93 7.07
N ALA A 12 1.26 -1.91 7.94
CA ALA A 12 0.40 -1.95 9.12
C ALA A 12 -1.08 -2.05 8.73
N LEU A 13 -1.52 -1.26 7.76
CA LEU A 13 -2.91 -1.29 7.29
C LEU A 13 -3.25 -2.62 6.63
N ARG A 14 -2.32 -3.16 5.84
CA ARG A 14 -2.52 -4.47 5.22
C ARG A 14 -2.72 -5.56 6.28
N LYS A 15 -1.86 -5.58 7.28
CA LYS A 15 -1.94 -6.58 8.35
C LYS A 15 -3.21 -6.40 9.18
N ARG A 16 -3.62 -5.17 9.43
CA ARG A 16 -4.88 -4.88 10.12
C ARG A 16 -6.06 -5.48 9.38
N ARG A 17 -6.04 -5.46 8.05
CA ARG A 17 -7.08 -6.06 7.21
C ARG A 17 -6.87 -7.57 7.01
N LYS A 18 -5.85 -8.16 7.64
CA LYS A 18 -5.56 -9.60 7.56
C LYS A 18 -5.32 -10.07 6.12
N MET A 19 -4.68 -9.22 5.31
CA MET A 19 -4.36 -9.53 3.93
C MET A 19 -2.90 -9.91 3.79
N THR A 20 -2.64 -10.89 2.89
CA THR A 20 -1.29 -11.14 2.42
C THR A 20 -0.91 -10.10 1.38
N GLN A 21 0.39 -10.01 1.05
CA GLN A 21 0.82 -9.14 -0.04
C GLN A 21 0.13 -9.52 -1.35
N ALA A 22 0.02 -10.83 -1.62
CA ALA A 22 -0.63 -11.31 -2.84
C ALA A 22 -2.09 -10.86 -2.91
N THR A 23 -2.82 -10.95 -1.81
CA THR A 23 -4.23 -10.53 -1.76
C THR A 23 -4.38 -9.05 -2.00
N LEU A 24 -3.58 -8.22 -1.30
CA LEU A 24 -3.67 -6.78 -1.48
C LEU A 24 -3.26 -6.37 -2.90
N ALA A 25 -2.19 -6.95 -3.43
CA ALA A 25 -1.73 -6.65 -4.78
C ALA A 25 -2.83 -6.94 -5.81
N LYS A 26 -3.49 -8.09 -5.69
CA LYS A 26 -4.60 -8.45 -6.57
C LYS A 26 -5.75 -7.46 -6.47
N LYS A 27 -6.15 -7.10 -5.25
CA LYS A 27 -7.26 -6.15 -5.04
C LYS A 27 -6.92 -4.76 -5.55
N ALA A 28 -5.68 -4.34 -5.43
CA ALA A 28 -5.24 -3.02 -5.87
C ALA A 28 -4.84 -2.99 -7.36
N GLY A 29 -4.82 -4.15 -8.03
CA GLY A 29 -4.48 -4.19 -9.44
C GLY A 29 -3.00 -3.90 -9.72
N VAL A 30 -2.11 -4.27 -8.79
CA VAL A 30 -0.66 -4.11 -8.96
C VAL A 30 0.00 -5.47 -8.81
N SER A 31 1.25 -5.60 -9.24
CA SER A 31 1.98 -6.84 -9.06
C SER A 31 2.41 -7.00 -7.60
N ARG A 32 2.53 -8.25 -7.14
CA ARG A 32 3.04 -8.53 -5.81
C ARG A 32 4.46 -8.00 -5.63
N ALA A 33 5.30 -8.12 -6.67
CA ALA A 33 6.67 -7.62 -6.63
C ALA A 33 6.70 -6.11 -6.42
N TYR A 34 5.80 -5.37 -7.09
CA TYR A 34 5.69 -3.93 -6.91
C TYR A 34 5.27 -3.60 -5.47
N LEU A 35 4.23 -4.28 -4.96
CA LEU A 35 3.77 -4.06 -3.59
C LEU A 35 4.88 -4.36 -2.58
N SER A 36 5.64 -5.43 -2.79
CA SER A 36 6.76 -5.78 -1.92
C SER A 36 7.78 -4.64 -1.87
N ARG A 37 8.12 -4.05 -3.03
CA ARG A 37 9.05 -2.93 -3.08
C ARG A 37 8.51 -1.70 -2.36
N LEU A 38 7.21 -1.44 -2.47
CA LEU A 38 6.58 -0.36 -1.72
C LEU A 38 6.71 -0.59 -0.21
N GLU A 39 6.50 -1.82 0.24
CA GLU A 39 6.58 -2.16 1.66
C GLU A 39 8.01 -2.19 2.19
N MET A 40 9.00 -2.21 1.30
CA MET A 40 10.41 -2.09 1.66
C MET A 40 10.92 -0.63 1.63
N GLY A 41 10.04 0.31 1.28
CA GLY A 41 10.43 1.72 1.23
C GLY A 41 11.26 2.11 0.02
N LEU A 42 11.20 1.33 -1.07
CA LEU A 42 12.02 1.56 -2.25
C LEU A 42 11.41 2.52 -3.26
N HIS A 43 10.10 2.75 -3.18
CA HIS A 43 9.39 3.60 -4.15
C HIS A 43 8.31 4.42 -3.47
N ASP A 44 7.99 5.56 -4.08
CA ASP A 44 6.78 6.32 -3.79
C ASP A 44 5.76 5.98 -4.87
N PRO A 45 4.53 5.57 -4.52
CA PRO A 45 3.55 5.27 -5.56
C PRO A 45 3.00 6.57 -6.18
N PRO A 46 2.71 6.58 -7.48
CA PRO A 46 1.97 7.70 -8.07
C PRO A 46 0.55 7.74 -7.50
N LEU A 47 -0.11 8.89 -7.64
CA LEU A 47 -1.43 9.10 -7.05
C LEU A 47 -2.44 8.04 -7.50
N SER A 48 -2.41 7.63 -8.76
CA SER A 48 -3.35 6.63 -9.27
C SER A 48 -3.22 5.30 -8.52
N ARG A 49 -2.01 4.87 -8.25
CA ARG A 49 -1.78 3.62 -7.50
C ARG A 49 -2.07 3.78 -6.02
N LEU A 50 -1.77 4.96 -5.48
CA LEU A 50 -2.09 5.28 -4.09
C LEU A 50 -3.60 5.18 -3.86
N ARG A 51 -4.41 5.68 -4.78
CA ARG A 51 -5.88 5.58 -4.72
C ARG A 51 -6.34 4.13 -4.76
N LYS A 52 -5.74 3.32 -5.63
CA LYS A 52 -6.09 1.90 -5.74
C LYS A 52 -5.77 1.14 -4.45
N LEU A 53 -4.62 1.44 -3.85
CA LEU A 53 -4.23 0.82 -2.58
C LEU A 53 -5.19 1.23 -1.46
N ALA A 54 -5.53 2.51 -1.37
CA ALA A 54 -6.45 3.01 -0.36
C ALA A 54 -7.82 2.34 -0.49
N LYS A 55 -8.33 2.23 -1.72
CA LYS A 55 -9.60 1.58 -1.97
C LYS A 55 -9.57 0.10 -1.57
N ALA A 56 -8.50 -0.61 -1.93
CA ALA A 56 -8.34 -2.02 -1.59
C ALA A 56 -8.27 -2.23 -0.07
N LEU A 57 -7.68 -1.28 0.65
CA LEU A 57 -7.57 -1.32 2.10
C LEU A 57 -8.80 -0.74 2.81
N ARG A 58 -9.74 -0.16 2.06
CA ARG A 58 -10.95 0.50 2.58
C ARG A 58 -10.61 1.64 3.53
N VAL A 59 -9.64 2.44 3.16
CA VAL A 59 -9.26 3.64 3.91
C VAL A 59 -9.21 4.82 2.96
N ALA A 60 -9.24 6.03 3.53
CA ALA A 60 -9.02 7.24 2.73
C ALA A 60 -7.55 7.35 2.35
N VAL A 61 -7.26 8.00 1.22
CA VAL A 61 -5.87 8.25 0.82
C VAL A 61 -5.10 8.98 1.92
N ALA A 62 -5.76 9.94 2.59
CA ALA A 62 -5.13 10.67 3.70
C ALA A 62 -4.63 9.75 4.81
N GLU A 63 -5.33 8.65 5.06
CA GLU A 63 -4.92 7.66 6.06
C GLU A 63 -3.57 7.03 5.70
N LEU A 64 -3.37 6.72 4.41
CA LEU A 64 -2.09 6.17 3.95
C LEU A 64 -0.95 7.18 4.05
N LEU A 65 -1.27 8.47 3.99
CA LEU A 65 -0.28 9.54 4.01
C LEU A 65 0.01 10.10 5.40
N SER A 66 -0.73 9.67 6.38
CA SER A 66 -0.60 10.22 7.75
C SER A 66 0.60 9.69 8.54
#